data_1afcfbff318028e31454bd612221f3de
#
_entry.id   1afcfbff318028e31454bd612221f3de
#
_cell.length_a   1.000
_cell.length_b   1.000
_cell.length_c   1.000
_cell.angle_alpha   90.00
_cell.angle_beta   90.00
_cell.angle_gamma   90.00
#
_symmetry.space_group_name_H-M   'P 1'
#
loop_
_entity.id
_entity.type
_entity.pdbx_description
1 polymer ?
#
loop_
_entity_poly.entity_id
_entity_poly.type
_entity_poly.pdbx_seq_one_letter_code
_entity_poly.pdbx_strand_id
1 'polypeptide(L)'
;EALVEDLIGRTIPPCKTALKDAGLSTSEVDEIILVGGMTRMPKVIEEVKSFFGKEPNKSVNPDEVVAMGAAIQAGVLQGDVKDVLLLDVTPLSLGIETLGGVSTKLIDKNTTIPTKKSQVFSTAEDSQPAVSIRVLQGEREMASDNKLLGNFELVGIAPAARGVPQIEVTFDIDANGIVNVSAKDKGTGKEQKIQIQASGGLSEEEINKMVKEAESNKEADKKKREAVDARNQADTLLHSTEKNLKEHGSKVSDADKKAIETASANLRNAVKGTDIEDIKKKTQDLVQASMKLGEAIYKSQQS
;
A
#
# COMPACT_ATOMS: atom_id res chain seq x y z
N GLU A 1 -29.60 4.25 32.87
CA GLU A 1 -28.45 4.80 32.12
C GLU A 1 -27.12 4.22 32.68
N ALA A 2 -26.87 4.24 33.99
CA ALA A 2 -25.61 3.73 34.57
C ALA A 2 -25.23 2.29 34.13
N LEU A 3 -26.20 1.41 33.91
CA LEU A 3 -25.96 0.02 33.46
C LEU A 3 -25.44 -0.10 32.03
N VAL A 4 -25.59 0.94 31.22
CA VAL A 4 -25.24 0.93 29.78
C VAL A 4 -24.27 2.07 29.42
N GLU A 5 -23.74 2.78 30.39
CA GLU A 5 -22.85 3.93 30.19
C GLU A 5 -21.60 3.54 29.41
N ASP A 6 -21.01 2.41 29.73
CA ASP A 6 -19.84 1.86 29.00
C ASP A 6 -20.15 1.57 27.51
N LEU A 7 -21.37 1.09 27.22
CA LEU A 7 -21.79 0.80 25.85
C LEU A 7 -21.98 2.09 25.07
N ILE A 8 -22.57 3.11 25.69
CA ILE A 8 -22.76 4.43 25.09
C ILE A 8 -21.38 5.07 24.82
N GLY A 9 -20.48 5.03 25.79
CA GLY A 9 -19.12 5.57 25.65
C GLY A 9 -18.34 4.94 24.49
N ARG A 10 -18.60 3.67 24.15
CA ARG A 10 -17.97 2.97 23.01
C ARG A 10 -18.42 3.49 21.64
N THR A 11 -19.48 4.26 21.55
CA THR A 11 -19.96 4.79 20.26
C THR A 11 -19.13 5.98 19.75
N ILE A 12 -18.49 6.73 20.64
CA ILE A 12 -17.74 7.94 20.29
C ILE A 12 -16.36 7.67 19.65
N PRO A 13 -15.54 6.68 20.13
CA PRO A 13 -14.26 6.39 19.49
C PRO A 13 -14.34 6.09 17.99
N PRO A 14 -15.29 5.31 17.46
CA PRO A 14 -15.47 5.12 16.03
C PRO A 14 -15.73 6.43 15.26
N CYS A 15 -16.55 7.35 15.85
CA CYS A 15 -16.80 8.66 15.24
C CYS A 15 -15.50 9.48 15.13
N LYS A 16 -14.67 9.48 16.18
CA LYS A 16 -13.36 10.15 16.17
C LYS A 16 -12.44 9.57 15.09
N THR A 17 -12.42 8.25 14.95
CA THR A 17 -11.62 7.58 13.93
C THR A 17 -12.08 7.95 12.52
N ALA A 18 -13.39 7.92 12.26
CA ALA A 18 -13.95 8.28 10.98
C ALA A 18 -13.64 9.74 10.59
N LEU A 19 -13.78 10.69 11.53
CA LEU A 19 -13.42 12.09 11.31
C LEU A 19 -11.93 12.26 11.00
N LYS A 20 -11.07 11.59 11.78
CA LYS A 20 -9.61 11.61 11.55
C LYS A 20 -9.23 11.07 10.18
N ASP A 21 -9.82 9.94 9.78
CA ASP A 21 -9.56 9.31 8.49
C ASP A 21 -10.07 10.16 7.31
N ALA A 22 -11.18 10.87 7.51
CA ALA A 22 -11.72 11.83 6.55
C ALA A 22 -10.96 13.18 6.51
N GLY A 23 -10.10 13.45 7.50
CA GLY A 23 -9.42 14.75 7.66
C GLY A 23 -10.38 15.89 8.04
N LEU A 24 -11.52 15.55 8.67
CA LEU A 24 -12.57 16.51 9.04
C LEU A 24 -12.60 16.76 10.54
N SER A 25 -12.99 17.98 10.91
CA SER A 25 -13.40 18.35 12.27
C SER A 25 -14.90 18.08 12.47
N THR A 26 -15.35 18.05 13.72
CA THR A 26 -16.78 17.91 14.05
C THR A 26 -17.65 19.03 13.48
N SER A 27 -17.08 20.25 13.33
CA SER A 27 -17.79 21.42 12.78
C SER A 27 -18.04 21.33 11.28
N GLU A 28 -17.23 20.55 10.55
CA GLU A 28 -17.33 20.34 9.10
C GLU A 28 -18.31 19.24 8.70
N VAL A 29 -18.87 18.54 9.70
CA VAL A 29 -19.96 17.57 9.45
C VAL A 29 -21.26 18.32 9.23
N ASP A 30 -21.86 18.16 8.07
CA ASP A 30 -23.11 18.88 7.73
C ASP A 30 -24.31 18.34 8.51
N GLU A 31 -24.51 17.03 8.49
CA GLU A 31 -25.63 16.37 9.16
C GLU A 31 -25.22 15.12 9.93
N ILE A 32 -25.94 14.86 11.02
CA ILE A 32 -25.78 13.69 11.87
C ILE A 32 -27.10 12.92 11.85
N ILE A 33 -27.08 11.70 11.35
CA ILE A 33 -28.26 10.84 11.25
C ILE A 33 -28.09 9.67 12.22
N LEU A 34 -29.09 9.49 13.09
CA LEU A 34 -29.13 8.36 14.04
C LEU A 34 -29.92 7.20 13.42
N VAL A 35 -29.33 5.99 13.46
CA VAL A 35 -29.87 4.78 12.85
C VAL A 35 -29.98 3.68 13.90
N GLY A 36 -31.06 2.92 13.84
CA GLY A 36 -31.36 1.82 14.78
C GLY A 36 -32.15 2.26 16.00
N GLY A 37 -33.03 1.42 16.49
CA GLY A 37 -33.98 1.73 17.59
C GLY A 37 -33.31 2.17 18.90
N MET A 38 -32.11 1.65 19.21
CA MET A 38 -31.35 2.05 20.41
C MET A 38 -30.91 3.51 20.39
N THR A 39 -30.81 4.15 19.23
CA THR A 39 -30.45 5.58 19.14
C THR A 39 -31.59 6.51 19.59
N ARG A 40 -32.78 5.96 19.87
CA ARG A 40 -33.86 6.70 20.53
C ARG A 40 -33.59 6.96 22.02
N MET A 41 -32.59 6.30 22.61
CA MET A 41 -32.22 6.52 24.00
C MET A 41 -31.75 7.97 24.21
N PRO A 42 -32.34 8.72 25.16
CA PRO A 42 -32.00 10.14 25.35
C PRO A 42 -30.50 10.36 25.59
N LYS A 43 -29.84 9.46 26.33
CA LYS A 43 -28.41 9.57 26.65
C LYS A 43 -27.53 9.41 25.40
N VAL A 44 -27.90 8.56 24.44
CA VAL A 44 -27.20 8.45 23.16
C VAL A 44 -27.29 9.74 22.37
N ILE A 45 -28.49 10.33 22.32
CA ILE A 45 -28.72 11.61 21.63
C ILE A 45 -27.90 12.73 22.28
N GLU A 46 -27.85 12.79 23.61
CA GLU A 46 -27.10 13.76 24.38
C GLU A 46 -25.59 13.65 24.12
N GLU A 47 -25.02 12.43 24.16
CA GLU A 47 -23.61 12.19 23.90
C GLU A 47 -23.19 12.56 22.48
N VAL A 48 -24.00 12.19 21.50
CA VAL A 48 -23.78 12.55 20.06
C VAL A 48 -23.84 14.05 19.90
N LYS A 49 -24.86 14.72 20.46
CA LYS A 49 -24.97 16.18 20.44
C LYS A 49 -23.76 16.87 21.11
N SER A 50 -23.34 16.37 22.26
CA SER A 50 -22.17 16.89 22.98
C SER A 50 -20.89 16.75 22.16
N PHE A 51 -20.71 15.60 21.50
CA PHE A 51 -19.52 15.32 20.70
C PHE A 51 -19.43 16.17 19.42
N PHE A 52 -20.51 16.27 18.67
CA PHE A 52 -20.54 17.02 17.40
C PHE A 52 -20.88 18.50 17.56
N GLY A 53 -21.41 18.93 18.70
CA GLY A 53 -21.89 20.29 18.94
C GLY A 53 -23.16 20.66 18.14
N LYS A 54 -23.85 19.69 17.56
CA LYS A 54 -25.05 19.84 16.72
C LYS A 54 -26.14 18.86 17.13
N GLU A 55 -27.41 19.26 16.95
CA GLU A 55 -28.55 18.34 17.10
C GLU A 55 -28.54 17.29 15.99
N PRO A 56 -28.69 15.99 16.29
CA PRO A 56 -28.94 14.99 15.27
C PRO A 56 -30.22 15.27 14.47
N ASN A 57 -30.18 14.98 13.17
CA ASN A 57 -31.33 15.11 12.30
C ASN A 57 -32.44 14.13 12.72
N LYS A 58 -33.66 14.63 12.90
CA LYS A 58 -34.86 13.87 13.32
C LYS A 58 -35.85 13.64 12.20
N SER A 59 -35.49 13.99 10.94
CA SER A 59 -36.42 13.88 9.80
C SER A 59 -36.61 12.43 9.32
N VAL A 60 -35.71 11.52 9.69
CA VAL A 60 -35.80 10.10 9.34
C VAL A 60 -36.15 9.24 10.54
N ASN A 61 -36.92 8.17 10.30
CA ASN A 61 -37.22 7.17 11.32
C ASN A 61 -36.02 6.22 11.50
N PRO A 62 -35.38 6.17 12.68
CA PRO A 62 -34.22 5.31 12.92
C PRO A 62 -34.47 3.82 12.69
N ASP A 63 -35.71 3.36 12.80
CA ASP A 63 -36.07 1.95 12.62
C ASP A 63 -36.25 1.57 11.15
N GLU A 64 -36.59 2.52 10.30
CA GLU A 64 -36.98 2.31 8.90
C GLU A 64 -35.94 2.80 7.90
N VAL A 65 -35.03 3.70 8.32
CA VAL A 65 -34.13 4.40 7.39
C VAL A 65 -33.22 3.44 6.59
N VAL A 66 -32.85 2.29 7.15
CA VAL A 66 -32.05 1.27 6.44
C VAL A 66 -32.89 0.65 5.31
N ALA A 67 -34.13 0.32 5.55
CA ALA A 67 -35.03 -0.22 4.52
C ALA A 67 -35.32 0.82 3.42
N MET A 68 -35.49 2.10 3.81
CA MET A 68 -35.64 3.20 2.85
C MET A 68 -34.38 3.36 1.98
N GLY A 69 -33.17 3.32 2.59
CA GLY A 69 -31.91 3.40 1.87
C GLY A 69 -31.73 2.24 0.90
N ALA A 70 -32.08 1.02 1.31
CA ALA A 70 -32.06 -0.16 0.44
C ALA A 70 -33.00 -0.03 -0.75
N ALA A 71 -34.22 0.51 -0.55
CA ALA A 71 -35.18 0.75 -1.62
C ALA A 71 -34.68 1.82 -2.60
N ILE A 72 -34.09 2.92 -2.11
CA ILE A 72 -33.48 3.96 -2.94
C ILE A 72 -32.33 3.38 -3.76
N GLN A 73 -31.44 2.60 -3.14
CA GLN A 73 -30.32 1.96 -3.84
C GLN A 73 -30.81 0.99 -4.93
N ALA A 74 -31.87 0.23 -4.68
CA ALA A 74 -32.49 -0.60 -5.71
C ALA A 74 -32.99 0.23 -6.89
N GLY A 75 -33.61 1.37 -6.65
CA GLY A 75 -34.04 2.31 -7.68
C GLY A 75 -32.89 2.91 -8.47
N VAL A 76 -31.73 3.20 -7.80
CA VAL A 76 -30.48 3.62 -8.48
C VAL A 76 -29.97 2.53 -9.42
N LEU A 77 -29.90 1.28 -8.95
CA LEU A 77 -29.45 0.14 -9.74
C LEU A 77 -30.37 -0.17 -10.94
N GLN A 78 -31.67 0.09 -10.82
CA GLN A 78 -32.63 -0.06 -11.92
C GLN A 78 -32.61 1.14 -12.88
N GLY A 79 -31.98 2.25 -12.49
CA GLY A 79 -31.91 3.47 -13.29
C GLY A 79 -33.12 4.41 -13.12
N ASP A 80 -34.01 4.12 -12.16
CA ASP A 80 -35.19 4.94 -11.84
C ASP A 80 -34.82 6.20 -11.04
N VAL A 81 -33.76 6.10 -10.21
CA VAL A 81 -33.21 7.20 -9.40
C VAL A 81 -31.86 7.59 -9.95
N LYS A 82 -31.70 8.83 -10.40
CA LYS A 82 -30.47 9.32 -11.06
C LYS A 82 -29.70 10.36 -10.23
N ASP A 83 -30.32 10.94 -9.24
CA ASP A 83 -29.78 12.07 -8.49
C ASP A 83 -29.13 11.65 -7.15
N VAL A 84 -29.06 10.36 -6.89
CA VAL A 84 -28.45 9.81 -5.66
C VAL A 84 -27.27 8.93 -6.05
N LEU A 85 -26.10 9.25 -5.50
CA LEU A 85 -24.87 8.47 -5.67
C LEU A 85 -24.46 7.91 -4.31
N LEU A 86 -24.52 6.58 -4.16
CA LEU A 86 -23.89 5.89 -3.05
C LEU A 86 -22.54 5.34 -3.52
N LEU A 87 -21.48 5.78 -2.86
CA LEU A 87 -20.13 5.28 -3.09
C LEU A 87 -19.68 4.50 -1.85
N ASP A 88 -19.17 3.31 -2.07
CA ASP A 88 -18.54 2.51 -1.04
C ASP A 88 -17.03 2.76 -1.02
N VAL A 89 -16.33 2.28 0.00
CA VAL A 89 -14.89 2.44 0.15
C VAL A 89 -14.21 1.12 0.46
N THR A 90 -12.94 1.01 0.10
CA THR A 90 -12.11 -0.12 0.52
C THR A 90 -11.84 -0.06 2.03
N PRO A 91 -12.13 -1.11 2.81
CA PRO A 91 -11.93 -1.07 4.26
C PRO A 91 -10.45 -1.11 4.68
N LEU A 92 -9.60 -1.69 3.84
CA LEU A 92 -8.15 -1.83 4.04
C LEU A 92 -7.41 -1.55 2.74
N SER A 93 -6.14 -1.16 2.86
CA SER A 93 -5.25 -0.97 1.71
C SER A 93 -5.02 -2.28 0.97
N LEU A 94 -4.89 -2.17 -0.36
CA LEU A 94 -4.57 -3.27 -1.26
C LEU A 94 -3.24 -2.99 -1.96
N GLY A 95 -2.43 -4.03 -2.09
CA GLY A 95 -1.12 -3.91 -2.70
C GLY A 95 -0.53 -5.25 -3.08
N ILE A 96 0.74 -5.25 -3.39
CA ILE A 96 1.51 -6.44 -3.73
C ILE A 96 2.79 -6.55 -2.89
N GLU A 97 3.30 -7.77 -2.78
CA GLU A 97 4.65 -7.99 -2.24
C GLU A 97 5.70 -7.56 -3.27
N THR A 98 6.68 -6.81 -2.82
CA THR A 98 7.84 -6.37 -3.61
C THR A 98 9.15 -6.83 -2.97
N LEU A 99 10.26 -6.52 -3.63
CA LEU A 99 11.60 -6.97 -3.25
C LEU A 99 11.89 -6.75 -1.75
N GLY A 100 12.36 -7.82 -1.09
CA GLY A 100 12.65 -7.81 0.35
C GLY A 100 11.43 -8.10 1.23
N GLY A 101 10.30 -8.59 0.67
CA GLY A 101 9.10 -8.93 1.43
C GLY A 101 8.30 -7.70 1.89
N VAL A 102 8.44 -6.60 1.18
CA VAL A 102 7.76 -5.33 1.48
C VAL A 102 6.34 -5.35 0.92
N SER A 103 5.38 -4.80 1.64
CA SER A 103 4.02 -4.54 1.16
C SER A 103 3.97 -3.17 0.48
N THR A 104 3.82 -3.16 -0.85
CA THR A 104 3.68 -1.94 -1.64
C THR A 104 2.21 -1.70 -1.95
N LYS A 105 1.64 -0.67 -1.36
CA LYS A 105 0.23 -0.30 -1.52
C LYS A 105 0.00 0.38 -2.87
N LEU A 106 -1.04 -0.04 -3.59
CA LEU A 106 -1.52 0.61 -4.81
C LEU A 106 -2.85 1.33 -4.56
N ILE A 107 -3.70 0.78 -3.69
CA ILE A 107 -4.96 1.39 -3.29
C ILE A 107 -4.94 1.52 -1.76
N ASP A 108 -5.08 2.74 -1.27
CA ASP A 108 -5.12 3.02 0.16
C ASP A 108 -6.49 2.67 0.75
N LYS A 109 -6.53 2.37 2.06
CA LYS A 109 -7.78 2.23 2.81
C LYS A 109 -8.66 3.46 2.62
N ASN A 110 -9.97 3.28 2.70
CA ASN A 110 -10.97 4.34 2.53
C ASN A 110 -10.96 4.98 1.13
N THR A 111 -10.36 4.34 0.12
CA THR A 111 -10.50 4.76 -1.27
C THR A 111 -11.91 4.43 -1.77
N THR A 112 -12.59 5.42 -2.31
CA THR A 112 -13.93 5.26 -2.92
C THR A 112 -13.87 4.31 -4.10
N ILE A 113 -14.85 3.40 -4.21
CA ILE A 113 -15.03 2.49 -5.33
C ILE A 113 -16.26 2.86 -6.17
N PRO A 114 -16.28 2.60 -7.49
CA PRO A 114 -15.25 1.89 -8.26
C PRO A 114 -13.95 2.72 -8.43
N THR A 115 -12.81 2.03 -8.50
CA THR A 115 -11.50 2.68 -8.68
C THR A 115 -10.53 1.80 -9.46
N LYS A 116 -9.58 2.44 -10.15
CA LYS A 116 -8.52 1.77 -10.89
C LYS A 116 -7.18 2.45 -10.66
N LYS A 117 -6.16 1.67 -10.30
CA LYS A 117 -4.79 2.14 -10.08
C LYS A 117 -3.80 1.19 -10.75
N SER A 118 -2.78 1.75 -11.37
CA SER A 118 -1.70 1.00 -12.01
C SER A 118 -0.35 1.53 -11.56
N GLN A 119 0.61 0.62 -11.41
CA GLN A 119 2.01 0.96 -11.14
C GLN A 119 2.93 0.02 -11.89
N VAL A 120 4.06 0.55 -12.37
CA VAL A 120 5.07 -0.24 -13.08
C VAL A 120 6.12 -0.73 -12.09
N PHE A 121 6.37 -2.01 -12.14
CA PHE A 121 7.42 -2.73 -11.40
C PHE A 121 8.41 -3.34 -12.37
N SER A 122 9.44 -3.99 -11.85
CA SER A 122 10.45 -4.66 -12.66
C SER A 122 10.91 -5.97 -12.02
N THR A 123 11.80 -6.68 -12.72
CA THR A 123 12.42 -7.92 -12.24
C THR A 123 13.49 -7.63 -11.18
N ALA A 124 13.65 -8.56 -10.23
CA ALA A 124 14.66 -8.51 -9.17
C ALA A 124 15.99 -9.16 -9.56
N GLU A 125 15.99 -10.04 -10.57
CA GLU A 125 17.15 -10.81 -11.03
C GLU A 125 17.36 -10.67 -12.53
N ASP A 126 18.61 -10.89 -12.97
CA ASP A 126 18.97 -10.91 -14.39
C ASP A 126 18.32 -12.11 -15.08
N SER A 127 17.82 -11.89 -16.29
CA SER A 127 17.18 -12.93 -17.13
C SER A 127 16.03 -13.67 -16.43
N GLN A 128 15.32 -13.00 -15.52
CA GLN A 128 14.20 -13.56 -14.78
C GLN A 128 13.02 -13.82 -15.74
N PRO A 129 12.58 -15.10 -15.96
CA PRO A 129 11.60 -15.44 -16.99
C PRO A 129 10.15 -15.23 -16.54
N ALA A 130 9.94 -15.06 -15.23
CA ALA A 130 8.62 -14.94 -14.62
C ALA A 130 8.67 -14.07 -13.36
N VAL A 131 7.54 -13.46 -13.00
CA VAL A 131 7.34 -12.75 -11.73
C VAL A 131 6.10 -13.28 -11.02
N SER A 132 6.22 -13.56 -9.73
CA SER A 132 5.09 -13.92 -8.87
C SER A 132 4.46 -12.66 -8.30
N ILE A 133 3.16 -12.50 -8.51
CA ILE A 133 2.37 -11.39 -7.99
C ILE A 133 1.55 -11.89 -6.80
N ARG A 134 1.98 -11.53 -5.59
CA ARG A 134 1.26 -11.82 -4.34
C ARG A 134 0.43 -10.62 -3.95
N VAL A 135 -0.89 -10.78 -4.02
CA VAL A 135 -1.86 -9.71 -3.71
C VAL A 135 -2.16 -9.71 -2.22
N LEU A 136 -1.99 -8.56 -1.61
CA LEU A 136 -2.04 -8.35 -0.16
C LEU A 136 -3.14 -7.35 0.22
N GLN A 137 -3.69 -7.55 1.41
CA GLN A 137 -4.62 -6.61 2.04
C GLN A 137 -4.18 -6.34 3.48
N GLY A 138 -4.10 -5.07 3.85
CA GLY A 138 -3.76 -4.63 5.21
C GLY A 138 -2.90 -3.38 5.26
N GLU A 139 -2.54 -2.99 6.49
CA GLU A 139 -1.87 -1.72 6.76
C GLU A 139 -0.40 -1.87 7.19
N ARG A 140 0.10 -3.10 7.34
CA ARG A 140 1.47 -3.37 7.79
C ARG A 140 2.48 -3.17 6.65
N GLU A 141 3.71 -2.78 6.99
CA GLU A 141 4.77 -2.50 6.01
C GLU A 141 5.37 -3.78 5.38
N MET A 142 5.32 -4.91 6.10
CA MET A 142 5.86 -6.17 5.59
C MET A 142 4.74 -7.06 5.04
N ALA A 143 4.99 -7.73 3.92
CA ALA A 143 4.04 -8.61 3.26
C ALA A 143 3.54 -9.75 4.15
N SER A 144 4.45 -10.33 4.96
CA SER A 144 4.14 -11.42 5.90
C SER A 144 3.14 -11.03 6.99
N ASP A 145 3.04 -9.75 7.29
CA ASP A 145 2.20 -9.20 8.37
C ASP A 145 0.82 -8.74 7.85
N ASN A 146 0.55 -8.91 6.55
CA ASN A 146 -0.71 -8.59 5.89
C ASN A 146 -1.43 -9.87 5.41
N LYS A 147 -2.72 -9.75 5.10
CA LYS A 147 -3.51 -10.86 4.57
C LYS A 147 -3.17 -11.10 3.10
N LEU A 148 -2.78 -12.32 2.77
CA LEU A 148 -2.66 -12.76 1.38
C LEU A 148 -4.06 -13.02 0.81
N LEU A 149 -4.45 -12.30 -0.23
CA LEU A 149 -5.72 -12.49 -0.94
C LEU A 149 -5.62 -13.49 -2.08
N GLY A 150 -4.46 -13.59 -2.70
CA GLY A 150 -4.18 -14.51 -3.80
C GLY A 150 -2.80 -14.29 -4.38
N ASN A 151 -2.40 -15.23 -5.23
CA ASN A 151 -1.16 -15.12 -5.99
C ASN A 151 -1.35 -15.66 -7.40
N PHE A 152 -0.59 -15.11 -8.34
CA PHE A 152 -0.52 -15.59 -9.71
C PHE A 152 0.87 -15.27 -10.29
N GLU A 153 1.21 -15.91 -11.37
CA GLU A 153 2.52 -15.77 -11.99
C GLU A 153 2.39 -15.24 -13.42
N LEU A 154 3.12 -14.17 -13.73
CA LEU A 154 3.31 -13.68 -15.08
C LEU A 154 4.57 -14.33 -15.64
N VAL A 155 4.40 -15.20 -16.64
CA VAL A 155 5.48 -15.97 -17.27
C VAL A 155 5.83 -15.45 -18.67
N GLY A 156 7.04 -15.78 -19.12
CA GLY A 156 7.49 -15.47 -20.49
C GLY A 156 7.91 -14.02 -20.65
N ILE A 157 8.51 -13.46 -19.64
CA ILE A 157 9.25 -12.20 -19.70
C ILE A 157 10.51 -12.44 -20.53
N ALA A 158 10.82 -11.52 -21.45
CA ALA A 158 12.03 -11.62 -22.25
C ALA A 158 13.29 -11.50 -21.37
N PRO A 159 14.33 -12.30 -21.64
CA PRO A 159 15.60 -12.18 -20.91
C PRO A 159 16.18 -10.77 -21.01
N ALA A 160 16.38 -10.13 -19.87
CA ALA A 160 16.97 -8.79 -19.76
C ALA A 160 17.66 -8.63 -18.42
N ALA A 161 18.48 -7.61 -18.27
CA ALA A 161 19.05 -7.26 -16.98
C ALA A 161 17.93 -6.89 -15.98
N ARG A 162 18.13 -7.19 -14.69
CA ARG A 162 17.19 -6.80 -13.64
C ARG A 162 16.90 -5.30 -13.71
N GLY A 163 15.67 -4.92 -13.40
CA GLY A 163 15.24 -3.53 -13.45
C GLY A 163 14.87 -3.01 -14.87
N VAL A 164 15.14 -3.78 -15.94
CA VAL A 164 14.82 -3.37 -17.32
C VAL A 164 13.40 -3.74 -17.75
N PRO A 165 12.87 -4.95 -17.49
CA PRO A 165 11.51 -5.28 -17.83
C PRO A 165 10.50 -4.37 -17.12
N GLN A 166 9.43 -3.97 -17.81
CA GLN A 166 8.38 -3.11 -17.27
C GLN A 166 7.11 -3.93 -17.09
N ILE A 167 6.84 -4.27 -15.84
CA ILE A 167 5.66 -5.05 -15.44
C ILE A 167 4.62 -4.11 -14.86
N GLU A 168 3.58 -3.80 -15.61
CA GLU A 168 2.48 -2.97 -15.14
C GLU A 168 1.49 -3.81 -14.37
N VAL A 169 1.36 -3.53 -13.07
CA VAL A 169 0.35 -4.15 -12.20
C VAL A 169 -0.81 -3.19 -12.06
N THR A 170 -2.01 -3.67 -12.34
CA THR A 170 -3.25 -2.89 -12.28
C THR A 170 -4.22 -3.54 -11.30
N PHE A 171 -4.74 -2.74 -10.38
CA PHE A 171 -5.88 -3.05 -9.54
C PHE A 171 -7.10 -2.32 -10.10
N ASP A 172 -8.16 -3.05 -10.38
CA ASP A 172 -9.42 -2.55 -10.92
C ASP A 172 -10.56 -3.07 -10.04
N ILE A 173 -11.16 -2.20 -9.23
CA ILE A 173 -12.23 -2.52 -8.28
C ILE A 173 -13.54 -1.99 -8.83
N ASP A 174 -14.50 -2.86 -9.02
CA ASP A 174 -15.84 -2.46 -9.47
C ASP A 174 -16.72 -1.92 -8.32
N ALA A 175 -17.93 -1.47 -8.66
CA ALA A 175 -18.88 -0.94 -7.68
C ALA A 175 -19.40 -1.99 -6.67
N ASN A 176 -19.20 -3.28 -6.95
CA ASN A 176 -19.57 -4.38 -6.05
C ASN A 176 -18.42 -4.81 -5.14
N GLY A 177 -17.27 -4.12 -5.23
CA GLY A 177 -16.08 -4.47 -4.46
C GLY A 177 -15.33 -5.69 -5.00
N ILE A 178 -15.55 -6.10 -6.25
CA ILE A 178 -14.78 -7.17 -6.88
C ILE A 178 -13.47 -6.57 -7.38
N VAL A 179 -12.34 -7.12 -6.95
CA VAL A 179 -10.99 -6.69 -7.31
C VAL A 179 -10.45 -7.57 -8.44
N ASN A 180 -10.20 -6.99 -9.58
CA ASN A 180 -9.45 -7.60 -10.65
C ASN A 180 -8.01 -7.10 -10.57
N VAL A 181 -7.05 -8.00 -10.42
CA VAL A 181 -5.62 -7.67 -10.43
C VAL A 181 -4.99 -8.28 -11.68
N SER A 182 -4.36 -7.45 -12.49
CA SER A 182 -3.63 -7.89 -13.67
C SER A 182 -2.17 -7.46 -13.61
N ALA A 183 -1.30 -8.26 -14.20
CA ALA A 183 0.10 -7.94 -14.44
C ALA A 183 0.40 -8.12 -15.91
N LYS A 184 0.97 -7.08 -16.54
CA LYS A 184 1.30 -7.06 -17.98
C LYS A 184 2.75 -6.65 -18.20
N ASP A 185 3.49 -7.49 -18.89
CA ASP A 185 4.80 -7.12 -19.40
C ASP A 185 4.64 -6.22 -20.62
N LYS A 186 5.08 -4.96 -20.51
CA LYS A 186 5.00 -3.97 -21.60
C LYS A 186 5.89 -4.33 -22.81
N GLY A 187 6.94 -5.10 -22.58
CA GLY A 187 7.86 -5.52 -23.65
C GLY A 187 7.29 -6.63 -24.53
N THR A 188 6.73 -7.67 -23.93
CA THR A 188 6.19 -8.84 -24.65
C THR A 188 4.67 -8.75 -24.89
N GLY A 189 3.98 -7.86 -24.18
CA GLY A 189 2.52 -7.76 -24.20
C GLY A 189 1.79 -8.88 -23.45
N LYS A 190 2.52 -9.84 -22.84
CA LYS A 190 1.92 -10.92 -22.05
C LYS A 190 1.25 -10.38 -20.81
N GLU A 191 0.09 -10.94 -20.49
CA GLU A 191 -0.74 -10.52 -19.37
C GLU A 191 -1.29 -11.74 -18.64
N GLN A 192 -1.36 -11.64 -17.32
CA GLN A 192 -2.06 -12.56 -16.44
C GLN A 192 -2.92 -11.78 -15.47
N LYS A 193 -4.02 -12.38 -15.01
CA LYS A 193 -4.98 -11.73 -14.11
C LYS A 193 -5.60 -12.70 -13.13
N ILE A 194 -6.01 -12.16 -11.99
CA ILE A 194 -6.80 -12.86 -10.96
C ILE A 194 -7.98 -11.97 -10.57
N GLN A 195 -9.10 -12.59 -10.20
CA GLN A 195 -10.26 -11.94 -9.63
C GLN A 195 -10.43 -12.34 -8.18
N ILE A 196 -10.63 -11.36 -7.29
CA ILE A 196 -10.70 -11.54 -5.85
C ILE A 196 -11.86 -10.70 -5.30
N GLN A 197 -12.50 -11.13 -4.22
CA GLN A 197 -13.44 -10.27 -3.49
C GLN A 197 -12.67 -9.28 -2.61
N ALA A 198 -13.02 -7.98 -2.67
CA ALA A 198 -12.31 -6.92 -1.95
C ALA A 198 -12.35 -7.08 -0.43
N SER A 199 -13.44 -7.61 0.12
CA SER A 199 -13.55 -7.90 1.55
C SER A 199 -12.62 -9.04 1.99
N GLY A 200 -12.13 -9.85 1.04
CA GLY A 200 -11.32 -11.05 1.34
C GLY A 200 -11.99 -12.01 2.32
N GLY A 201 -13.31 -11.86 2.54
CA GLY A 201 -14.07 -12.60 3.55
C GLY A 201 -13.74 -12.20 4.99
N LEU A 202 -13.17 -11.02 5.22
CA LEU A 202 -12.90 -10.48 6.55
C LEU A 202 -14.18 -9.97 7.23
N SER A 203 -14.34 -10.29 8.51
CA SER A 203 -15.34 -9.67 9.37
C SER A 203 -14.88 -8.28 9.82
N GLU A 204 -15.82 -7.45 10.29
CA GLU A 204 -15.48 -6.13 10.87
C GLU A 204 -14.52 -6.24 12.05
N GLU A 205 -14.63 -7.29 12.85
CA GLU A 205 -13.73 -7.53 13.98
C GLU A 205 -12.29 -7.79 13.50
N GLU A 206 -12.12 -8.58 12.45
CA GLU A 206 -10.82 -8.84 11.84
C GLU A 206 -10.23 -7.58 11.21
N ILE A 207 -11.02 -6.78 10.50
CA ILE A 207 -10.59 -5.49 9.95
C ILE A 207 -10.11 -4.56 11.06
N ASN A 208 -10.90 -4.38 12.13
CA ASN A 208 -10.56 -3.53 13.26
C ASN A 208 -9.29 -4.03 13.99
N LYS A 209 -9.11 -5.35 14.10
CA LYS A 209 -7.91 -5.96 14.65
C LYS A 209 -6.69 -5.63 13.82
N MET A 210 -6.76 -5.80 12.49
CA MET A 210 -5.66 -5.51 11.57
C MET A 210 -5.26 -4.03 11.62
N VAL A 211 -6.22 -3.11 11.71
CA VAL A 211 -5.95 -1.67 11.83
C VAL A 211 -5.25 -1.35 13.16
N LYS A 212 -5.73 -1.90 14.27
CA LYS A 212 -5.09 -1.71 15.60
C LYS A 212 -3.68 -2.30 15.66
N GLU A 213 -3.47 -3.49 15.11
CA GLU A 213 -2.15 -4.12 15.04
C GLU A 213 -1.18 -3.28 14.21
N ALA A 214 -1.63 -2.71 13.08
CA ALA A 214 -0.82 -1.83 12.28
C ALA A 214 -0.44 -0.54 13.04
N GLU A 215 -1.36 0.05 13.77
CA GLU A 215 -1.11 1.25 14.58
C GLU A 215 -0.14 0.96 15.72
N SER A 216 -0.32 -0.15 16.43
CA SER A 216 0.55 -0.57 17.54
C SER A 216 1.98 -0.91 17.11
N ASN A 217 2.17 -1.41 15.89
CA ASN A 217 3.47 -1.82 15.34
C ASN A 217 4.12 -0.79 14.42
N LYS A 218 3.49 0.37 14.22
CA LYS A 218 3.89 1.38 13.22
C LYS A 218 5.38 1.74 13.26
N GLU A 219 5.92 2.01 14.44
CA GLU A 219 7.34 2.37 14.60
C GLU A 219 8.27 1.17 14.35
N ALA A 220 7.89 -0.03 14.78
CA ALA A 220 8.65 -1.24 14.54
C ALA A 220 8.65 -1.61 13.05
N ASP A 221 7.51 -1.48 12.40
CA ASP A 221 7.35 -1.76 10.98
C ASP A 221 8.13 -0.76 10.12
N LYS A 222 8.10 0.53 10.48
CA LYS A 222 8.90 1.56 9.82
C LYS A 222 10.39 1.21 9.86
N LYS A 223 10.91 0.80 11.02
CA LYS A 223 12.30 0.37 11.15
C LYS A 223 12.62 -0.87 10.31
N LYS A 224 11.73 -1.86 10.28
CA LYS A 224 11.87 -3.04 9.42
C LYS A 224 11.94 -2.63 7.94
N ARG A 225 11.01 -1.76 7.51
CA ARG A 225 10.97 -1.23 6.16
C ARG A 225 12.25 -0.50 5.78
N GLU A 226 12.72 0.41 6.64
CA GLU A 226 13.97 1.15 6.44
C GLU A 226 15.18 0.22 6.29
N ALA A 227 15.23 -0.87 7.07
CA ALA A 227 16.28 -1.87 6.98
C ALA A 227 16.27 -2.61 5.64
N VAL A 228 15.08 -2.98 5.17
CA VAL A 228 14.92 -3.66 3.87
C VAL A 228 15.27 -2.71 2.72
N ASP A 229 14.76 -1.48 2.76
CA ASP A 229 15.04 -0.48 1.73
C ASP A 229 16.54 -0.15 1.63
N ALA A 230 17.24 -0.02 2.77
CA ALA A 230 18.68 0.19 2.79
C ALA A 230 19.45 -0.99 2.18
N ARG A 231 19.05 -2.24 2.47
CA ARG A 231 19.64 -3.45 1.86
C ARG A 231 19.37 -3.54 0.37
N ASN A 232 18.15 -3.28 -0.07
CA ASN A 232 17.78 -3.30 -1.48
C ASN A 232 18.55 -2.24 -2.29
N GLN A 233 18.72 -1.04 -1.74
CA GLN A 233 19.53 0.02 -2.35
C GLN A 233 21.00 -0.39 -2.44
N ALA A 234 21.57 -0.94 -1.36
CA ALA A 234 22.95 -1.41 -1.34
C ALA A 234 23.18 -2.52 -2.37
N ASP A 235 22.27 -3.51 -2.46
CA ASP A 235 22.37 -4.62 -3.40
C ASP A 235 22.25 -4.14 -4.86
N THR A 236 21.37 -3.20 -5.13
CA THR A 236 21.22 -2.58 -6.45
C THR A 236 22.50 -1.83 -6.85
N LEU A 237 23.08 -1.06 -5.92
CA LEU A 237 24.31 -0.33 -6.18
C LEU A 237 25.50 -1.27 -6.40
N LEU A 238 25.65 -2.30 -5.56
CA LEU A 238 26.70 -3.33 -5.73
C LEU A 238 26.63 -3.96 -7.12
N HIS A 239 25.44 -4.43 -7.51
CA HIS A 239 25.26 -5.07 -8.81
C HIS A 239 25.60 -4.14 -9.98
N SER A 240 25.05 -2.91 -9.97
CA SER A 240 25.31 -1.94 -11.03
C SER A 240 26.80 -1.53 -11.09
N THR A 241 27.43 -1.36 -9.93
CA THR A 241 28.86 -0.99 -9.86
C THR A 241 29.74 -2.12 -10.40
N GLU A 242 29.47 -3.38 -10.04
CA GLU A 242 30.19 -4.54 -10.53
C GLU A 242 30.07 -4.73 -12.03
N LYS A 243 28.85 -4.58 -12.54
CA LYS A 243 28.60 -4.62 -13.99
C LYS A 243 29.38 -3.52 -14.70
N ASN A 244 29.27 -2.27 -14.24
CA ASN A 244 29.96 -1.14 -14.83
C ASN A 244 31.49 -1.30 -14.74
N LEU A 245 32.01 -1.83 -13.64
CA LEU A 245 33.45 -2.08 -13.47
C LEU A 245 33.93 -3.17 -14.41
N LYS A 246 33.14 -4.22 -14.65
CA LYS A 246 33.47 -5.28 -15.61
C LYS A 246 33.46 -4.77 -17.06
N GLU A 247 32.51 -3.93 -17.43
CA GLU A 247 32.34 -3.44 -18.80
C GLU A 247 33.27 -2.24 -19.12
N HIS A 248 33.54 -1.38 -18.13
CA HIS A 248 34.21 -0.10 -18.32
C HIS A 248 35.40 0.13 -17.40
N GLY A 249 35.80 -0.84 -16.60
CA GLY A 249 36.93 -0.69 -15.64
C GLY A 249 38.27 -0.37 -16.26
N SER A 250 38.47 -0.65 -17.55
CA SER A 250 39.68 -0.25 -18.31
C SER A 250 39.76 1.28 -18.56
N LYS A 251 38.66 2.02 -18.32
CA LYS A 251 38.61 3.48 -18.56
C LYS A 251 38.97 4.30 -17.31
N VAL A 252 39.24 3.67 -16.19
CA VAL A 252 39.63 4.32 -14.93
C VAL A 252 40.99 3.84 -14.48
N SER A 253 41.64 4.61 -13.62
CA SER A 253 42.95 4.23 -13.08
C SER A 253 42.90 2.96 -12.20
N ASP A 254 43.98 2.23 -12.08
CA ASP A 254 44.08 1.05 -11.19
C ASP A 254 43.78 1.44 -9.73
N ALA A 255 44.18 2.65 -9.31
CA ALA A 255 43.90 3.17 -7.98
C ALA A 255 42.41 3.36 -7.74
N ASP A 256 41.66 3.95 -8.71
CA ASP A 256 40.22 4.14 -8.63
C ASP A 256 39.47 2.79 -8.67
N LYS A 257 39.91 1.86 -9.52
CA LYS A 257 39.39 0.50 -9.58
C LYS A 257 39.49 -0.21 -8.22
N LYS A 258 40.69 -0.16 -7.61
CA LYS A 258 40.92 -0.75 -6.29
C LYS A 258 40.12 -0.08 -5.19
N ALA A 259 39.91 1.22 -5.27
CA ALA A 259 39.00 1.95 -4.33
C ALA A 259 37.54 1.47 -4.44
N ILE A 260 37.04 1.30 -5.65
CA ILE A 260 35.65 0.79 -5.92
C ILE A 260 35.53 -0.65 -5.41
N GLU A 261 36.51 -1.52 -5.70
CA GLU A 261 36.50 -2.92 -5.24
C GLU A 261 36.53 -3.01 -3.70
N THR A 262 37.33 -2.17 -3.04
CA THR A 262 37.39 -2.09 -1.57
C THR A 262 36.09 -1.62 -0.98
N ALA A 263 35.50 -0.55 -1.53
CA ALA A 263 34.17 -0.03 -1.07
C ALA A 263 33.06 -1.05 -1.28
N SER A 264 33.07 -1.76 -2.42
CA SER A 264 32.13 -2.86 -2.70
C SER A 264 32.25 -4.01 -1.70
N ALA A 265 33.48 -4.43 -1.36
CA ALA A 265 33.71 -5.48 -0.37
C ALA A 265 33.21 -5.05 1.02
N ASN A 266 33.48 -3.80 1.42
CA ASN A 266 33.02 -3.26 2.69
C ASN A 266 31.46 -3.21 2.76
N LEU A 267 30.81 -2.77 1.70
CA LEU A 267 29.34 -2.73 1.63
C LEU A 267 28.73 -4.14 1.66
N ARG A 268 29.30 -5.10 0.92
CA ARG A 268 28.87 -6.51 1.00
C ARG A 268 28.95 -7.09 2.41
N ASN A 269 29.97 -6.73 3.16
CA ASN A 269 30.09 -7.17 4.54
C ASN A 269 29.05 -6.49 5.45
N ALA A 270 28.82 -5.19 5.27
CA ALA A 270 27.82 -4.44 6.03
C ALA A 270 26.40 -4.98 5.83
N VAL A 271 26.02 -5.33 4.58
CA VAL A 271 24.69 -5.87 4.24
C VAL A 271 24.38 -7.20 4.94
N LYS A 272 25.40 -8.01 5.30
CA LYS A 272 25.25 -9.23 6.09
C LYS A 272 24.93 -8.97 7.55
N GLY A 273 25.21 -7.76 8.03
CA GLY A 273 24.94 -7.32 9.40
C GLY A 273 23.52 -6.79 9.59
N THR A 274 23.27 -6.28 10.79
CA THR A 274 21.98 -5.71 11.19
C THR A 274 22.01 -4.19 11.39
N ASP A 275 23.20 -3.58 11.30
CA ASP A 275 23.39 -2.13 11.50
C ASP A 275 23.01 -1.37 10.22
N ILE A 276 21.84 -0.72 10.25
CA ILE A 276 21.29 0.03 9.13
C ILE A 276 22.13 1.27 8.82
N GLU A 277 22.67 1.93 9.85
CA GLU A 277 23.47 3.14 9.65
C GLU A 277 24.83 2.82 9.01
N ASP A 278 25.45 1.68 9.37
CA ASP A 278 26.65 1.22 8.68
C ASP A 278 26.38 0.86 7.21
N ILE A 279 25.23 0.20 6.92
CA ILE A 279 24.81 -0.08 5.53
C ILE A 279 24.67 1.22 4.73
N LYS A 280 23.94 2.20 5.25
CA LYS A 280 23.76 3.50 4.60
C LYS A 280 25.07 4.23 4.36
N LYS A 281 25.96 4.23 5.36
CA LYS A 281 27.29 4.85 5.27
C LYS A 281 28.14 4.17 4.19
N LYS A 282 28.22 2.84 4.19
CA LYS A 282 28.99 2.08 3.18
C LYS A 282 28.39 2.20 1.78
N THR A 283 27.06 2.34 1.67
CA THR A 283 26.40 2.67 0.39
C THR A 283 26.90 4.01 -0.14
N GLN A 284 26.98 5.01 0.72
CA GLN A 284 27.44 6.34 0.35
C GLN A 284 28.95 6.35 -0.01
N ASP A 285 29.77 5.60 0.73
CA ASP A 285 31.19 5.41 0.41
C ASP A 285 31.38 4.79 -0.98
N LEU A 286 30.56 3.79 -1.36
CA LEU A 286 30.62 3.18 -2.68
C LEU A 286 30.15 4.13 -3.79
N VAL A 287 29.09 4.92 -3.55
CA VAL A 287 28.64 5.97 -4.49
C VAL A 287 29.82 6.92 -4.79
N GLN A 288 30.48 7.43 -3.76
CA GLN A 288 31.62 8.35 -3.93
C GLN A 288 32.79 7.69 -4.69
N ALA A 289 33.15 6.47 -4.32
CA ALA A 289 34.22 5.75 -5.02
C ALA A 289 33.91 5.51 -6.51
N SER A 290 32.64 5.36 -6.85
CA SER A 290 32.18 5.06 -8.22
C SER A 290 31.99 6.31 -9.10
N MET A 291 32.09 7.53 -8.57
CA MET A 291 31.82 8.78 -9.32
C MET A 291 32.73 8.90 -10.56
N LYS A 292 34.02 8.63 -10.43
CA LYS A 292 34.96 8.71 -11.56
C LYS A 292 34.67 7.67 -12.65
N LEU A 293 34.20 6.49 -12.29
CA LEU A 293 33.76 5.48 -13.25
C LEU A 293 32.54 5.97 -14.02
N GLY A 294 31.57 6.59 -13.33
CA GLY A 294 30.42 7.22 -13.96
C GLY A 294 30.78 8.33 -14.95
N GLU A 295 31.73 9.20 -14.58
CA GLU A 295 32.24 10.25 -15.48
C GLU A 295 32.95 9.67 -16.70
N ALA A 296 33.72 8.61 -16.54
CA ALA A 296 34.42 7.96 -17.65
C ALA A 296 33.44 7.28 -18.63
N ILE A 297 32.37 6.67 -18.09
CA ILE A 297 31.28 6.08 -18.91
C ILE A 297 30.58 7.18 -19.69
N TYR A 298 30.19 8.26 -19.03
CA TYR A 298 29.49 9.39 -19.68
C TYR A 298 30.30 10.01 -20.82
N LYS A 299 31.58 10.29 -20.60
CA LYS A 299 32.48 10.82 -21.65
C LYS A 299 32.60 9.87 -22.85
N SER A 300 32.58 8.55 -22.61
CA SER A 300 32.69 7.58 -23.70
C SER A 300 31.41 7.37 -24.52
N GLN A 301 30.28 7.87 -24.07
CA GLN A 301 29.02 7.82 -24.78
C GLN A 301 28.81 9.07 -25.68
N GLN A 302 29.61 10.12 -25.44
CA GLN A 302 29.57 11.38 -26.22
C GLN A 302 30.61 11.43 -27.35
N SER A 303 31.52 10.47 -27.39
CA SER A 303 32.51 10.30 -28.45
C SER A 303 32.11 9.12 -29.37
#